data_15982a531f4bbed9231ad1441ecb88ee
#
_entry.id   15982a531f4bbed9231ad1441ecb88ee
#
_cell.length_a   1.000
_cell.length_b   1.000
_cell.length_c   1.000
_cell.angle_alpha   90.00
_cell.angle_beta   90.00
_cell.angle_gamma   90.00
#
_symmetry.space_group_name_H-M   'P 1'
#
loop_
_entity.id
_entity.type
_entity.pdbx_description
1 polymer ?
#
loop_
_entity_poly.entity_id
_entity_poly.type
_entity_poly.pdbx_seq_one_letter_code
_entity_poly.pdbx_strand_id
1 'polypeptide(L)'
;MKIVEEFLGADVTLSSVGYTTYCCPDGNLDFTNVEGVKAYIASDYDLETGTLTITRVKNVPAGSGVLLIGEGGESYDVPATEKAHIQANLFVGVTDVDKVLEQTEGDYTNYYLSIVDGTVGFYKVAEGHTITIGVGKAYLPIKTSSSAAQSNGFIIEGISDEVTKINQIVLKDGDGMDGYIDLNGVRTNRLQSGKIYINTKTRNKLFVK
;
A
#
# COMPACT_ATOMS: atom_id res chain seq x y z
N MET A 1 28.64 33.00 -8.98
CA MET A 1 27.34 32.63 -9.58
C MET A 1 27.13 31.16 -9.24
N LYS A 2 26.20 30.81 -8.32
CA LYS A 2 25.86 29.39 -8.03
C LYS A 2 24.97 28.94 -9.17
N ILE A 3 25.42 27.97 -9.95
CA ILE A 3 24.56 27.27 -10.90
C ILE A 3 23.62 26.44 -10.02
N VAL A 4 22.35 26.80 -9.99
CA VAL A 4 21.30 25.97 -9.41
C VAL A 4 21.00 24.93 -10.48
N GLU A 5 21.37 23.69 -10.27
CA GLU A 5 20.93 22.61 -11.16
C GLU A 5 19.41 22.52 -11.10
N GLU A 6 18.78 22.60 -12.27
CA GLU A 6 17.35 22.44 -12.40
C GLU A 6 16.98 20.98 -12.20
N PHE A 7 16.05 20.70 -11.31
CA PHE A 7 15.52 19.34 -11.12
C PHE A 7 14.64 18.97 -12.32
N LEU A 8 15.04 17.99 -13.12
CA LEU A 8 14.34 17.60 -14.35
C LEU A 8 13.38 16.43 -14.17
N GLY A 9 13.50 15.68 -13.07
CA GLY A 9 12.70 14.51 -12.79
C GLY A 9 13.50 13.43 -12.03
N ALA A 10 12.94 12.23 -11.94
CA ALA A 10 13.56 11.13 -11.23
C ALA A 10 13.29 9.78 -11.90
N ASP A 11 14.31 8.92 -11.89
CA ASP A 11 14.15 7.52 -12.25
C ASP A 11 13.55 6.74 -11.07
N VAL A 12 12.50 5.99 -11.32
CA VAL A 12 11.81 5.19 -10.33
C VAL A 12 11.81 3.73 -10.74
N THR A 13 12.40 2.87 -9.92
CA THR A 13 12.42 1.42 -10.16
C THR A 13 11.45 0.72 -9.22
N LEU A 14 10.57 -0.11 -9.78
CA LEU A 14 9.65 -0.96 -9.02
C LEU A 14 10.33 -2.24 -8.56
N SER A 15 9.86 -2.80 -7.47
CA SER A 15 10.25 -4.15 -7.04
C SER A 15 9.83 -5.19 -8.07
N SER A 16 10.38 -6.40 -8.00
CA SER A 16 10.03 -7.51 -8.90
C SER A 16 8.55 -7.90 -8.87
N VAL A 17 7.81 -7.49 -7.84
CA VAL A 17 6.37 -7.73 -7.70
C VAL A 17 5.50 -6.55 -8.15
N GLY A 18 6.11 -5.49 -8.69
CA GLY A 18 5.39 -4.33 -9.24
C GLY A 18 4.90 -3.30 -8.21
N TYR A 19 5.36 -3.35 -6.96
CA TYR A 19 4.98 -2.42 -5.91
C TYR A 19 6.21 -1.82 -5.24
N THR A 20 6.20 -0.53 -4.96
CA THR A 20 7.20 0.11 -4.10
C THR A 20 6.61 1.35 -3.42
N THR A 21 7.05 1.68 -2.21
CA THR A 21 6.85 3.02 -1.69
C THR A 21 7.95 3.93 -2.23
N TYR A 22 7.61 5.19 -2.46
CA TYR A 22 8.53 6.15 -3.02
C TYR A 22 8.32 7.54 -2.41
N CYS A 23 9.41 8.29 -2.32
CA CYS A 23 9.42 9.70 -1.93
C CYS A 23 10.55 10.39 -2.67
N CYS A 24 10.25 11.44 -3.43
CA CYS A 24 11.27 12.28 -4.05
C CYS A 24 11.56 13.48 -3.14
N PRO A 25 12.75 13.59 -2.54
CA PRO A 25 13.07 14.75 -1.71
C PRO A 25 13.35 16.02 -2.53
N ASP A 26 13.85 15.88 -3.77
CA ASP A 26 14.50 16.96 -4.52
C ASP A 26 13.52 17.80 -5.35
N GLY A 27 12.33 17.26 -5.68
CA GLY A 27 11.37 18.00 -6.48
C GLY A 27 10.04 17.30 -6.66
N ASN A 28 9.10 18.04 -7.26
CA ASN A 28 7.77 17.52 -7.58
C ASN A 28 7.83 16.66 -8.84
N LEU A 29 7.02 15.62 -8.89
CA LEU A 29 6.95 14.66 -10.01
C LEU A 29 5.59 14.65 -10.68
N ASP A 30 5.58 14.43 -12.02
CA ASP A 30 4.36 14.31 -12.84
C ASP A 30 4.20 12.91 -13.41
N PHE A 31 3.25 12.15 -12.87
CA PHE A 31 2.84 10.82 -13.35
C PHE A 31 1.70 10.85 -14.38
N THR A 32 1.32 12.03 -14.88
CA THR A 32 0.14 12.18 -15.78
C THR A 32 0.27 11.35 -17.04
N ASN A 33 1.44 11.39 -17.68
CA ASN A 33 1.72 10.75 -18.96
C ASN A 33 2.78 9.63 -18.86
N VAL A 34 3.12 9.19 -17.65
CA VAL A 34 4.03 8.06 -17.47
C VAL A 34 3.21 6.78 -17.60
N GLU A 35 3.49 6.04 -18.70
CA GLU A 35 2.84 4.75 -18.95
C GLU A 35 3.46 3.66 -18.09
N GLY A 36 2.68 2.65 -17.72
CA GLY A 36 3.15 1.47 -16.99
C GLY A 36 3.28 1.63 -15.49
N VAL A 37 3.28 2.85 -14.93
CA VAL A 37 3.32 3.09 -13.49
C VAL A 37 2.28 4.11 -13.05
N LYS A 38 1.71 3.90 -11.86
CA LYS A 38 0.72 4.80 -11.24
C LYS A 38 1.10 5.10 -9.81
N ALA A 39 0.89 6.35 -9.37
CA ALA A 39 1.15 6.80 -8.02
C ALA A 39 -0.16 6.92 -7.22
N TYR A 40 -0.13 6.47 -5.96
CA TYR A 40 -1.26 6.49 -5.04
C TYR A 40 -0.86 7.05 -3.69
N ILE A 41 -1.77 7.81 -3.08
CA ILE A 41 -1.70 8.22 -1.67
C ILE A 41 -2.62 7.33 -0.83
N ALA A 42 -2.34 7.19 0.45
CA ALA A 42 -3.30 6.67 1.42
C ALA A 42 -4.14 7.84 1.92
N SER A 43 -5.43 7.86 1.57
CA SER A 43 -6.32 8.99 1.81
C SER A 43 -7.19 8.82 3.05
N ASP A 44 -7.46 7.58 3.46
CA ASP A 44 -8.29 7.26 4.61
C ASP A 44 -8.05 5.83 5.11
N TYR A 45 -8.48 5.52 6.33
CA TYR A 45 -8.44 4.17 6.89
C TYR A 45 -9.62 3.93 7.82
N ASP A 46 -10.02 2.67 7.91
CA ASP A 46 -11.04 2.18 8.83
C ASP A 46 -10.47 0.99 9.63
N LEU A 47 -10.29 1.19 10.92
CA LEU A 47 -9.73 0.16 11.81
C LEU A 47 -10.74 -0.95 12.15
N GLU A 48 -12.05 -0.67 12.07
CA GLU A 48 -13.08 -1.67 12.34
C GLU A 48 -13.15 -2.70 11.22
N THR A 49 -13.08 -2.23 9.99
CA THR A 49 -13.07 -3.09 8.79
C THR A 49 -11.67 -3.51 8.36
N GLY A 50 -10.62 -2.88 8.90
CA GLY A 50 -9.24 -3.06 8.48
C GLY A 50 -8.98 -2.62 7.04
N THR A 51 -9.65 -1.56 6.60
CA THR A 51 -9.56 -1.05 5.23
C THR A 51 -8.66 0.17 5.16
N LEU A 52 -7.73 0.20 4.22
CA LEU A 52 -6.97 1.37 3.81
C LEU A 52 -7.50 1.84 2.45
N THR A 53 -7.90 3.10 2.36
CA THR A 53 -8.33 3.71 1.10
C THR A 53 -7.13 4.37 0.43
N ILE A 54 -6.82 3.95 -0.80
CA ILE A 54 -5.80 4.61 -1.62
C ILE A 54 -6.45 5.35 -2.77
N THR A 55 -5.87 6.50 -3.11
CA THR A 55 -6.37 7.37 -4.18
C THR A 55 -5.24 7.66 -5.16
N ARG A 56 -5.52 7.46 -6.46
CA ARG A 56 -4.57 7.78 -7.53
C ARG A 56 -4.29 9.28 -7.57
N VAL A 57 -3.01 9.61 -7.69
CA VAL A 57 -2.53 10.99 -7.89
C VAL A 57 -1.69 11.07 -9.15
N LYS A 58 -1.73 12.22 -9.80
CA LYS A 58 -0.95 12.48 -11.01
C LYS A 58 0.32 13.25 -10.69
N ASN A 59 0.22 14.25 -9.83
CA ASN A 59 1.34 15.11 -9.45
C ASN A 59 1.65 14.89 -7.98
N VAL A 60 2.91 14.61 -7.68
CA VAL A 60 3.40 14.28 -6.34
C VAL A 60 4.34 15.38 -5.86
N PRO A 61 4.01 16.10 -4.78
CA PRO A 61 4.92 17.10 -4.21
C PRO A 61 6.20 16.48 -3.68
N ALA A 62 7.29 17.25 -3.72
CA ALA A 62 8.53 16.88 -3.06
C ALA A 62 8.31 16.51 -1.60
N GLY A 63 9.00 15.49 -1.12
CA GLY A 63 8.90 14.97 0.25
C GLY A 63 7.63 14.15 0.55
N SER A 64 6.69 14.06 -0.39
CA SER A 64 5.47 13.27 -0.19
C SER A 64 5.70 11.78 -0.42
N GLY A 65 5.31 10.95 0.54
CA GLY A 65 5.31 9.51 0.39
C GLY A 65 4.17 9.05 -0.52
N VAL A 66 4.43 8.11 -1.43
CA VAL A 66 3.42 7.48 -2.29
C VAL A 66 3.67 5.98 -2.41
N LEU A 67 2.61 5.24 -2.76
CA LEU A 67 2.70 3.88 -3.25
C LEU A 67 2.73 3.93 -4.78
N LEU A 68 3.74 3.32 -5.38
CA LEU A 68 3.84 3.15 -6.83
C LEU A 68 3.48 1.72 -7.21
N ILE A 69 2.71 1.60 -8.29
CA ILE A 69 2.23 0.31 -8.80
C ILE A 69 2.40 0.29 -10.31
N GLY A 70 2.99 -0.79 -10.80
CA GLY A 70 3.23 -0.97 -12.23
C GLY A 70 3.83 -2.34 -12.54
N GLU A 71 4.53 -2.45 -13.66
CA GLU A 71 5.17 -3.71 -14.05
C GLU A 71 6.40 -3.99 -13.19
N GLY A 72 6.52 -5.23 -12.71
CA GLY A 72 7.56 -5.63 -11.77
C GLY A 72 8.95 -5.63 -12.38
N GLY A 73 9.89 -4.99 -11.68
CA GLY A 73 11.29 -4.89 -12.07
C GLY A 73 11.60 -3.79 -13.09
N GLU A 74 10.58 -3.09 -13.60
CA GLU A 74 10.74 -2.00 -14.56
C GLU A 74 11.13 -0.68 -13.90
N SER A 75 11.82 0.15 -14.70
CA SER A 75 12.22 1.52 -14.33
C SER A 75 11.51 2.52 -15.22
N TYR A 76 11.11 3.64 -14.62
CA TYR A 76 10.35 4.69 -15.26
C TYR A 76 11.01 6.04 -15.03
N ASP A 77 11.19 6.81 -16.11
CA ASP A 77 11.60 8.21 -16.04
C ASP A 77 10.35 9.06 -15.77
N VAL A 78 10.31 9.70 -14.61
CA VAL A 78 9.18 10.53 -14.18
C VAL A 78 9.60 11.99 -14.21
N PRO A 79 9.02 12.81 -15.12
CA PRO A 79 9.42 14.20 -15.26
C PRO A 79 9.06 15.04 -14.04
N ALA A 80 9.81 16.12 -13.86
CA ALA A 80 9.52 17.15 -12.87
C ALA A 80 8.28 17.95 -13.24
N THR A 81 7.65 18.59 -12.26
CA THR A 81 6.58 19.57 -12.44
C THR A 81 6.74 20.74 -11.49
N GLU A 82 6.39 21.93 -11.94
CA GLU A 82 6.41 23.12 -11.08
C GLU A 82 5.29 23.10 -10.04
N LYS A 83 4.16 22.51 -10.37
CA LYS A 83 2.94 22.52 -9.54
C LYS A 83 2.53 21.11 -9.19
N ALA A 84 2.61 20.80 -7.92
CA ALA A 84 2.05 19.58 -7.37
C ALA A 84 1.26 19.88 -6.09
N HIS A 85 0.11 19.27 -5.96
CA HIS A 85 -0.72 19.34 -4.78
C HIS A 85 -1.41 17.99 -4.60
N ILE A 86 -1.36 17.47 -3.39
CA ILE A 86 -2.14 16.31 -2.95
C ILE A 86 -2.96 16.70 -1.73
N GLN A 87 -4.10 16.06 -1.57
CA GLN A 87 -4.94 16.19 -0.38
C GLN A 87 -4.30 15.43 0.80
N ALA A 88 -5.03 15.27 1.87
CA ALA A 88 -4.57 14.52 3.03
C ALA A 88 -3.98 13.16 2.60
N ASN A 89 -2.72 12.94 2.98
CA ASN A 89 -1.97 11.73 2.68
C ASN A 89 -1.42 11.15 3.97
N LEU A 90 -1.68 9.88 4.21
CA LEU A 90 -1.23 9.18 5.40
C LEU A 90 0.18 8.60 5.24
N PHE A 91 0.68 8.43 4.01
CA PHE A 91 2.06 8.02 3.80
C PHE A 91 3.01 9.13 4.20
N VAL A 92 4.04 8.76 4.95
CA VAL A 92 5.14 9.65 5.35
C VAL A 92 6.38 9.29 4.55
N GLY A 93 6.89 10.26 3.78
CA GLY A 93 8.13 10.11 3.02
C GLY A 93 9.36 10.27 3.91
N VAL A 94 10.44 9.58 3.56
CA VAL A 94 11.76 9.69 4.21
C VAL A 94 12.68 10.47 3.29
N THR A 95 13.09 11.68 3.69
CA THR A 95 13.76 12.65 2.81
C THR A 95 15.24 12.84 3.08
N ASP A 96 15.68 12.80 4.34
CA ASP A 96 17.03 13.22 4.72
C ASP A 96 17.91 12.07 5.21
N VAL A 97 17.41 11.31 6.18
CA VAL A 97 18.11 10.19 6.81
C VAL A 97 17.19 9.00 6.93
N ASP A 98 17.75 7.81 6.90
CA ASP A 98 17.00 6.58 7.09
C ASP A 98 16.20 6.62 8.40
N LYS A 99 14.92 6.26 8.31
CA LYS A 99 14.01 6.23 9.45
C LYS A 99 13.94 4.83 10.04
N VAL A 100 14.34 4.70 11.29
CA VAL A 100 14.11 3.48 12.06
C VAL A 100 12.69 3.52 12.62
N LEU A 101 11.88 2.53 12.30
CA LEU A 101 10.52 2.37 12.79
C LEU A 101 10.48 1.31 13.89
N GLU A 102 9.89 1.65 15.01
CA GLU A 102 9.36 0.71 16.00
C GLU A 102 7.90 0.42 15.71
N GLN A 103 7.30 -0.56 16.39
CA GLN A 103 5.89 -0.89 16.23
C GLN A 103 4.99 0.33 16.48
N THR A 104 5.29 1.08 17.53
CA THR A 104 4.51 2.25 17.93
C THR A 104 5.42 3.46 18.15
N GLU A 105 4.94 4.64 17.74
CA GLU A 105 5.58 5.92 18.01
C GLU A 105 4.49 6.92 18.46
N GLY A 106 4.43 7.21 19.76
CA GLY A 106 3.33 7.97 20.35
C GLY A 106 1.99 7.25 20.17
N ASP A 107 1.02 7.97 19.57
CA ASP A 107 -0.32 7.43 19.30
C ASP A 107 -0.41 6.68 17.97
N TYR A 108 0.70 6.44 17.29
CA TYR A 108 0.70 5.81 15.98
C TYR A 108 1.28 4.40 16.03
N THR A 109 0.68 3.50 15.24
CA THR A 109 1.24 2.20 14.90
C THR A 109 1.82 2.27 13.49
N ASN A 110 3.06 1.82 13.34
CA ASN A 110 3.80 1.92 12.09
C ASN A 110 3.63 0.67 11.24
N TYR A 111 3.33 0.89 9.96
CA TYR A 111 3.22 -0.13 8.93
C TYR A 111 4.20 0.17 7.79
N TYR A 112 4.73 -0.88 7.17
CA TYR A 112 5.65 -0.80 6.04
C TYR A 112 5.22 -1.75 4.93
N LEU A 113 5.54 -1.39 3.68
CA LEU A 113 5.26 -2.25 2.53
C LEU A 113 6.14 -3.49 2.58
N SER A 114 5.52 -4.66 2.54
CA SER A 114 6.23 -5.95 2.57
C SER A 114 5.42 -7.03 1.86
N ILE A 115 6.02 -8.21 1.76
CA ILE A 115 5.39 -9.42 1.25
C ILE A 115 5.42 -10.45 2.37
N VAL A 116 4.25 -10.90 2.78
CA VAL A 116 4.10 -11.96 3.77
C VAL A 116 3.27 -13.08 3.14
N ASP A 117 3.79 -14.29 3.16
CA ASP A 117 3.17 -15.48 2.56
C ASP A 117 2.73 -15.26 1.09
N GLY A 118 3.56 -14.51 0.32
CA GLY A 118 3.29 -14.20 -1.09
C GLY A 118 2.27 -13.07 -1.31
N THR A 119 1.78 -12.44 -0.25
CA THR A 119 0.80 -11.35 -0.32
C THR A 119 1.48 -10.00 -0.08
N VAL A 120 1.33 -9.08 -1.02
CA VAL A 120 1.83 -7.70 -0.89
C VAL A 120 0.88 -6.89 -0.02
N GLY A 121 1.42 -6.13 0.92
CA GLY A 121 0.60 -5.31 1.81
C GLY A 121 1.42 -4.38 2.69
N PHE A 122 0.73 -3.57 3.47
CA PHE A 122 1.33 -2.79 4.55
C PHE A 122 1.20 -3.57 5.85
N TYR A 123 2.30 -4.05 6.38
CA TYR A 123 2.35 -4.88 7.58
C TYR A 123 2.87 -4.10 8.78
N LYS A 124 2.28 -4.36 9.92
CA LYS A 124 2.68 -3.76 11.19
C LYS A 124 4.11 -4.20 11.55
N VAL A 125 4.93 -3.27 12.02
CA VAL A 125 6.23 -3.62 12.60
C VAL A 125 6.00 -4.55 13.78
N ALA A 126 6.72 -5.68 13.84
CA ALA A 126 6.54 -6.67 14.89
C ALA A 126 7.00 -6.10 16.25
N GLU A 127 6.33 -6.52 17.32
CA GLU A 127 6.68 -6.11 18.68
C GLU A 127 8.12 -6.49 19.04
N GLY A 128 8.85 -5.54 19.60
CA GLY A 128 10.26 -5.73 19.98
C GLY A 128 11.24 -5.75 18.80
N HIS A 129 10.77 -5.47 17.57
CA HIS A 129 11.60 -5.38 16.39
C HIS A 129 11.60 -3.95 15.82
N THR A 130 12.59 -3.68 15.00
CA THR A 130 12.69 -2.42 14.25
C THR A 130 12.86 -2.71 12.77
N ILE A 131 12.36 -1.79 11.93
CA ILE A 131 12.54 -1.80 10.48
C ILE A 131 13.13 -0.47 10.07
N THR A 132 14.14 -0.50 9.21
CA THR A 132 14.72 0.72 8.63
C THR A 132 14.09 1.01 7.27
N ILE A 133 13.51 2.20 7.14
CA ILE A 133 13.00 2.74 5.88
C ILE A 133 14.03 3.70 5.34
N GLY A 134 14.60 3.38 4.19
CA GLY A 134 15.64 4.19 3.54
C GLY A 134 15.11 5.51 2.98
N VAL A 135 16.01 6.47 2.81
CA VAL A 135 15.73 7.72 2.08
C VAL A 135 15.16 7.41 0.70
N GLY A 136 14.19 8.20 0.26
CA GLY A 136 13.47 7.97 -1.00
C GLY A 136 12.34 6.95 -0.91
N LYS A 137 12.05 6.41 0.28
CA LYS A 137 10.94 5.49 0.56
C LYS A 137 9.89 6.14 1.45
N ALA A 138 8.81 5.41 1.72
CA ALA A 138 7.76 5.88 2.61
C ALA A 138 7.20 4.74 3.48
N TYR A 139 6.58 5.12 4.59
CA TYR A 139 5.89 4.23 5.51
C TYR A 139 4.50 4.77 5.84
N LEU A 140 3.70 3.98 6.57
CA LEU A 140 2.32 4.29 6.88
C LEU A 140 2.11 4.30 8.40
N PRO A 141 2.13 5.46 9.08
CA PRO A 141 1.74 5.58 10.47
C PRO A 141 0.22 5.72 10.58
N ILE A 142 -0.43 4.78 11.25
CA ILE A 142 -1.87 4.81 11.51
C ILE A 142 -2.11 5.20 12.97
N LYS A 143 -2.92 6.25 13.18
CA LYS A 143 -3.31 6.64 14.52
C LYS A 143 -4.26 5.59 15.09
N THR A 144 -3.85 4.98 16.20
CA THR A 144 -4.63 3.95 16.88
C THR A 144 -5.20 4.50 18.17
N SER A 145 -6.52 4.39 18.35
CA SER A 145 -7.13 4.57 19.65
C SER A 145 -6.89 3.32 20.50
N SER A 146 -6.70 3.50 21.79
CA SER A 146 -6.35 2.45 22.76
C SER A 146 -7.32 1.26 22.86
N SER A 147 -8.44 1.29 22.16
CA SER A 147 -9.52 0.29 22.22
C SER A 147 -9.78 -0.46 20.91
N ALA A 148 -9.12 -0.11 19.81
CA ALA A 148 -9.33 -0.80 18.54
C ALA A 148 -8.40 -2.03 18.44
N ALA A 149 -8.95 -3.18 18.04
CA ALA A 149 -8.13 -4.33 17.65
C ALA A 149 -7.21 -3.89 16.51
N GLN A 150 -5.90 -3.85 16.78
CA GLN A 150 -4.92 -3.42 15.81
C GLN A 150 -4.85 -4.44 14.68
N SER A 151 -5.10 -3.98 13.46
CA SER A 151 -4.86 -4.78 12.27
C SER A 151 -3.40 -5.24 12.20
N ASN A 152 -3.14 -6.49 11.83
CA ASN A 152 -1.79 -6.96 11.56
C ASN A 152 -1.23 -6.46 10.23
N GLY A 153 -2.11 -5.91 9.35
CA GLY A 153 -1.71 -5.35 8.07
C GLY A 153 -2.90 -5.01 7.19
N PHE A 154 -2.61 -4.32 6.11
CA PHE A 154 -3.54 -3.95 5.04
C PHE A 154 -3.06 -4.61 3.75
N ILE A 155 -3.85 -5.51 3.18
CA ILE A 155 -3.48 -6.26 1.98
C ILE A 155 -3.89 -5.48 0.74
N ILE A 156 -2.98 -5.41 -0.23
CA ILE A 156 -3.24 -4.78 -1.53
C ILE A 156 -3.84 -5.83 -2.46
N GLU A 157 -5.12 -5.71 -2.75
CA GLU A 157 -5.82 -6.55 -3.73
C GLU A 157 -6.17 -5.71 -4.96
N GLY A 158 -6.10 -6.33 -6.14
CA GLY A 158 -6.40 -5.84 -7.49
C GLY A 158 -6.91 -4.41 -7.61
N ILE A 159 -6.03 -3.49 -8.04
CA ILE A 159 -6.31 -2.06 -8.09
C ILE A 159 -7.00 -1.72 -9.41
N SER A 160 -8.18 -1.11 -9.34
CA SER A 160 -8.85 -0.46 -10.48
C SER A 160 -8.39 1.02 -10.59
N ASP A 161 -8.64 1.65 -11.75
CA ASP A 161 -8.24 3.06 -12.00
C ASP A 161 -9.00 4.09 -11.15
N GLU A 162 -9.98 3.65 -10.36
CA GLU A 162 -10.74 4.48 -9.42
C GLU A 162 -10.25 4.28 -7.99
N VAL A 163 -10.88 4.94 -7.02
CA VAL A 163 -10.58 4.80 -5.59
C VAL A 163 -10.60 3.32 -5.21
N THR A 164 -9.46 2.82 -4.76
CA THR A 164 -9.31 1.41 -4.41
C THR A 164 -9.23 1.26 -2.90
N LYS A 165 -10.00 0.32 -2.38
CA LYS A 165 -9.96 -0.07 -0.97
C LYS A 165 -9.03 -1.26 -0.79
N ILE A 166 -8.09 -1.13 0.11
CA ILE A 166 -7.21 -2.21 0.54
C ILE A 166 -7.87 -2.84 1.76
N ASN A 167 -8.34 -4.07 1.62
CA ASN A 167 -9.04 -4.77 2.68
C ASN A 167 -8.10 -5.65 3.51
N GLN A 168 -8.32 -5.66 4.81
CA GLN A 168 -7.67 -6.60 5.70
C GLN A 168 -8.37 -7.95 5.62
N ILE A 169 -7.59 -9.05 5.45
CA ILE A 169 -8.06 -10.38 5.79
C ILE A 169 -7.83 -10.57 7.29
N VAL A 170 -8.86 -10.37 8.09
CA VAL A 170 -8.83 -10.79 9.49
C VAL A 170 -8.94 -12.31 9.51
N LEU A 171 -7.83 -13.02 9.66
CA LEU A 171 -7.87 -14.40 10.11
C LEU A 171 -8.30 -14.36 11.59
N LYS A 172 -9.60 -14.44 11.86
CA LYS A 172 -10.06 -14.79 13.20
C LYS A 172 -9.66 -16.24 13.44
N ASP A 173 -8.62 -16.42 14.24
CA ASP A 173 -8.38 -17.70 14.88
C ASP A 173 -9.60 -18.00 15.76
N GLY A 174 -10.33 -19.05 15.42
CA GLY A 174 -11.32 -19.64 16.30
C GLY A 174 -12.78 -19.60 15.84
N ASP A 175 -13.07 -20.06 14.62
CA ASP A 175 -14.32 -20.76 14.39
C ASP A 175 -14.12 -21.79 13.27
N GLY A 176 -14.10 -23.06 13.67
CA GLY A 176 -13.87 -24.20 12.80
C GLY A 176 -15.03 -24.48 11.82
N MET A 177 -15.37 -23.52 10.99
CA MET A 177 -16.26 -23.74 9.85
C MET A 177 -15.48 -23.66 8.56
N ASP A 178 -15.23 -24.82 7.96
CA ASP A 178 -14.83 -24.93 6.56
C ASP A 178 -15.91 -24.23 5.72
N GLY A 179 -15.61 -23.08 5.15
CA GLY A 179 -16.52 -22.26 4.36
C GLY A 179 -15.90 -21.92 3.02
N TYR A 180 -16.75 -21.49 2.10
CA TYR A 180 -16.36 -20.96 0.80
C TYR A 180 -16.72 -19.48 0.72
N ILE A 181 -15.92 -18.73 -0.03
CA ILE A 181 -16.18 -17.32 -0.36
C ILE A 181 -16.46 -17.26 -1.85
N ASP A 182 -17.53 -16.59 -2.26
CA ASP A 182 -17.79 -16.31 -3.66
C ASP A 182 -16.93 -15.15 -4.17
N LEU A 183 -16.98 -14.86 -5.48
CA LEU A 183 -16.19 -13.77 -6.09
C LEU A 183 -16.60 -12.37 -5.62
N ASN A 184 -17.70 -12.23 -4.88
CA ASN A 184 -18.15 -10.98 -4.28
C ASN A 184 -17.73 -10.86 -2.81
N GLY A 185 -16.90 -11.81 -2.30
CA GLY A 185 -16.46 -11.83 -0.92
C GLY A 185 -17.49 -12.35 0.09
N VAL A 186 -18.63 -12.87 -0.38
CA VAL A 186 -19.69 -13.38 0.49
C VAL A 186 -19.39 -14.82 0.91
N ARG A 187 -19.33 -15.06 2.22
CA ARG A 187 -19.18 -16.42 2.76
C ARG A 187 -20.46 -17.23 2.56
N THR A 188 -20.30 -18.45 2.10
CA THR A 188 -21.41 -19.37 1.88
C THR A 188 -21.03 -20.81 2.18
N ASN A 189 -21.97 -21.55 2.75
CA ASN A 189 -21.87 -22.98 2.92
C ASN A 189 -22.67 -23.74 1.82
N ARG A 190 -23.33 -23.00 0.90
CA ARG A 190 -24.10 -23.57 -0.20
C ARG A 190 -23.45 -23.18 -1.51
N LEU A 191 -22.90 -24.17 -2.19
CA LEU A 191 -22.30 -24.03 -3.50
C LEU A 191 -23.37 -24.09 -4.57
N GLN A 192 -23.35 -23.16 -5.51
CA GLN A 192 -24.28 -23.13 -6.66
C GLN A 192 -23.53 -23.52 -7.93
N SER A 193 -24.18 -24.32 -8.79
CA SER A 193 -23.62 -24.71 -10.09
C SER A 193 -23.32 -23.49 -10.97
N GLY A 194 -22.23 -23.55 -11.72
CA GLY A 194 -21.79 -22.50 -12.62
C GLY A 194 -21.01 -21.34 -11.93
N LYS A 195 -20.73 -21.43 -10.63
CA LYS A 195 -20.00 -20.39 -9.88
C LYS A 195 -18.64 -20.85 -9.44
N ILE A 196 -17.75 -19.86 -9.25
CA ILE A 196 -16.41 -20.04 -8.69
C ILE A 196 -16.44 -19.63 -7.23
N TYR A 197 -15.82 -20.45 -6.38
CA TYR A 197 -15.65 -20.20 -4.96
C TYR A 197 -14.19 -20.38 -4.55
N ILE A 198 -13.79 -19.71 -3.47
CA ILE A 198 -12.49 -19.89 -2.83
C ILE A 198 -12.71 -20.62 -1.51
N ASN A 199 -12.05 -21.76 -1.33
CA ASN A 199 -12.06 -22.47 -0.06
C ASN A 199 -11.25 -21.65 0.97
N THR A 200 -11.87 -21.31 2.09
CA THR A 200 -11.26 -20.45 3.12
C THR A 200 -10.08 -21.09 3.85
N LYS A 201 -9.98 -22.41 3.85
CA LYS A 201 -8.92 -23.17 4.51
C LYS A 201 -7.76 -23.49 3.57
N THR A 202 -8.06 -23.99 2.38
CA THR A 202 -7.04 -24.42 1.41
C THR A 202 -6.64 -23.33 0.42
N ARG A 203 -7.40 -22.22 0.37
CA ARG A 203 -7.28 -21.11 -0.58
C ARG A 203 -7.35 -21.54 -2.06
N ASN A 204 -7.80 -22.75 -2.33
CA ASN A 204 -7.98 -23.25 -3.69
C ASN A 204 -9.29 -22.74 -4.29
N LYS A 205 -9.22 -22.38 -5.58
CA LYS A 205 -10.42 -22.05 -6.37
C LYS A 205 -11.17 -23.35 -6.69
N LEU A 206 -12.48 -23.33 -6.45
CA LEU A 206 -13.40 -24.40 -6.79
C LEU A 206 -14.41 -23.88 -7.81
N PHE A 207 -14.46 -24.50 -8.99
CA PHE A 207 -15.57 -24.29 -9.93
C PHE A 207 -16.60 -25.39 -9.72
N VAL A 208 -17.83 -24.99 -9.40
CA VAL A 208 -18.95 -25.94 -9.22
C VAL A 208 -19.63 -26.13 -10.57
N LYS A 209 -19.54 -27.33 -11.12
CA LYS A 209 -20.20 -27.71 -12.36
C LYS A 209 -21.69 -27.93 -12.17
#